data_547bdfe70512cfc226c5512086ba5a52
#
_entry.id   547bdfe70512cfc226c5512086ba5a52
#
_cell.length_a   1.000
_cell.length_b   1.000
_cell.length_c   1.000
_cell.angle_alpha   90.00
_cell.angle_beta   90.00
_cell.angle_gamma   90.00
#
_symmetry.space_group_name_H-M   'P 1'
#
loop_
_entity.id
_entity.type
_entity.pdbx_description
1 polymer ?
#
loop_
_entity_poly.entity_id
_entity_poly.type
_entity_poly.pdbx_seq_one_letter_code
_entity_poly.pdbx_strand_id
1 'polypeptide(L)'
;KETSIRAVSELHAAGIEVHMLTGDNEATAREIARKAGIAHYQASVLPQDKAAFVSRLQAEGRKVAMVGDGINDSAALAQADLSIAMGGGSDIAMDVAKMTIISSDLTKIPEALCLSRLTVRTIRQNLFWAFIYNIIGVPIAAGILYPINGFLLNPMIAGAAMAFSSVSVVSNSLLLKRKRIHEGEENKDVEPPTETIMKKEFKVEGMMCNHCRMHVEKALNSMEGIHATVTLDPPVATVEFSDGEKTLEELQKVVTKEAGDYTLKA
;
A
#
# COMPACT_ATOMS: atom_id res chain seq x y z
N LYS A 1 -14.18 -2.62 5.40
CA LYS A 1 -13.40 -1.73 6.30
C LYS A 1 -12.66 -0.73 5.43
N GLU A 2 -12.51 0.49 5.89
CA GLU A 2 -11.79 1.56 5.18
C GLU A 2 -10.33 1.16 4.84
N THR A 3 -9.67 0.48 5.78
CA THR A 3 -8.33 -0.08 5.60
C THR A 3 -8.22 -1.09 4.44
N SER A 4 -9.30 -1.81 4.11
CA SER A 4 -9.32 -2.77 3.00
C SER A 4 -9.27 -2.06 1.64
N ILE A 5 -9.99 -0.94 1.49
CA ILE A 5 -10.00 -0.13 0.25
C ILE A 5 -8.60 0.42 0.00
N ARG A 6 -7.98 0.99 1.04
CA ARG A 6 -6.62 1.51 0.98
C ARG A 6 -5.61 0.42 0.60
N ALA A 7 -5.68 -0.75 1.25
CA ALA A 7 -4.78 -1.87 0.95
C ALA A 7 -4.88 -2.33 -0.52
N VAL A 8 -6.10 -2.45 -1.05
CA VAL A 8 -6.33 -2.82 -2.46
C VAL A 8 -5.76 -1.75 -3.41
N SER A 9 -5.99 -0.47 -3.12
CA SER A 9 -5.45 0.64 -3.90
C SER A 9 -3.91 0.61 -3.93
N GLU A 10 -3.26 0.41 -2.77
CA GLU A 10 -1.79 0.32 -2.67
C GLU A 10 -1.23 -0.90 -3.43
N LEU A 11 -1.93 -2.04 -3.41
CA LEU A 11 -1.56 -3.23 -4.19
C LEU A 11 -1.68 -2.98 -5.69
N HIS A 12 -2.76 -2.34 -6.16
CA HIS A 12 -2.92 -1.95 -7.56
C HIS A 12 -1.83 -0.97 -8.00
N ALA A 13 -1.53 0.04 -7.19
CA ALA A 13 -0.43 0.98 -7.45
C ALA A 13 0.94 0.27 -7.56
N ALA A 14 1.11 -0.84 -6.83
CA ALA A 14 2.30 -1.69 -6.94
C ALA A 14 2.29 -2.66 -8.15
N GLY A 15 1.28 -2.58 -9.03
CA GLY A 15 1.11 -3.44 -10.20
C GLY A 15 0.65 -4.86 -9.86
N ILE A 16 -0.01 -5.05 -8.72
CA ILE A 16 -0.50 -6.35 -8.25
C ILE A 16 -2.01 -6.42 -8.52
N GLU A 17 -2.42 -7.43 -9.29
CA GLU A 17 -3.83 -7.73 -9.54
C GLU A 17 -4.43 -8.41 -8.31
N VAL A 18 -5.58 -7.91 -7.85
CA VAL A 18 -6.25 -8.42 -6.65
C VAL A 18 -7.48 -9.23 -7.03
N HIS A 19 -7.56 -10.46 -6.54
CA HIS A 19 -8.70 -11.36 -6.69
C HIS A 19 -9.32 -11.64 -5.32
N MET A 20 -10.65 -11.59 -5.23
CA MET A 20 -11.39 -11.95 -4.03
C MET A 20 -12.08 -13.30 -4.21
N LEU A 21 -11.77 -14.27 -3.33
CA LEU A 21 -12.41 -15.58 -3.27
C LEU A 21 -13.20 -15.68 -1.97
N THR A 22 -14.50 -15.82 -2.06
CA THR A 22 -15.37 -15.89 -0.87
C THR A 22 -16.37 -17.03 -0.96
N GLY A 23 -16.72 -17.60 0.19
CA GLY A 23 -17.84 -18.54 0.33
C GLY A 23 -19.21 -17.86 0.37
N ASP A 24 -19.26 -16.52 0.44
CA ASP A 24 -20.50 -15.75 0.45
C ASP A 24 -21.24 -15.86 -0.88
N ASN A 25 -22.54 -15.51 -0.85
CA ASN A 25 -23.35 -15.46 -2.05
C ASN A 25 -22.92 -14.35 -3.01
N GLU A 26 -23.34 -14.48 -4.28
CA GLU A 26 -22.98 -13.56 -5.37
C GLU A 26 -23.34 -12.10 -5.08
N ALA A 27 -24.48 -11.81 -4.47
CA ALA A 27 -24.92 -10.45 -4.20
C ALA A 27 -24.01 -9.75 -3.17
N THR A 28 -23.66 -10.46 -2.10
CA THR A 28 -22.76 -9.98 -1.05
C THR A 28 -21.33 -9.80 -1.59
N ALA A 29 -20.84 -10.79 -2.33
CA ALA A 29 -19.51 -10.76 -2.92
C ALA A 29 -19.34 -9.57 -3.88
N ARG A 30 -20.31 -9.34 -4.75
CA ARG A 30 -20.33 -8.22 -5.69
C ARG A 30 -20.27 -6.86 -4.97
N GLU A 31 -21.10 -6.70 -3.93
CA GLU A 31 -21.14 -5.43 -3.18
C GLU A 31 -19.83 -5.16 -2.44
N ILE A 32 -19.22 -6.20 -1.84
CA ILE A 32 -17.93 -6.07 -1.17
C ILE A 32 -16.81 -5.74 -2.17
N ALA A 33 -16.78 -6.46 -3.31
CA ALA A 33 -15.79 -6.24 -4.36
C ALA A 33 -15.88 -4.81 -4.91
N ARG A 34 -17.10 -4.33 -5.21
CA ARG A 34 -17.36 -2.97 -5.67
C ARG A 34 -16.86 -1.93 -4.66
N LYS A 35 -17.20 -2.08 -3.37
CA LYS A 35 -16.75 -1.16 -2.31
C LYS A 35 -15.24 -1.19 -2.09
N ALA A 36 -14.60 -2.33 -2.29
CA ALA A 36 -13.16 -2.48 -2.12
C ALA A 36 -12.35 -2.12 -3.37
N GLY A 37 -13.00 -1.83 -4.50
CA GLY A 37 -12.31 -1.56 -5.77
C GLY A 37 -11.69 -2.80 -6.40
N ILE A 38 -12.24 -4.01 -6.12
CA ILE A 38 -11.74 -5.29 -6.65
C ILE A 38 -12.51 -5.64 -7.91
N ALA A 39 -11.83 -5.71 -9.06
CA ALA A 39 -12.43 -6.05 -10.35
C ALA A 39 -12.71 -7.55 -10.50
N HIS A 40 -11.91 -8.40 -9.89
CA HIS A 40 -11.99 -9.86 -10.03
C HIS A 40 -12.42 -10.50 -8.73
N TYR A 41 -13.61 -11.12 -8.71
CA TYR A 41 -14.10 -11.85 -7.55
C TYR A 41 -14.81 -13.15 -7.96
N GLN A 42 -14.81 -14.12 -7.05
CA GLN A 42 -15.60 -15.33 -7.16
C GLN A 42 -16.37 -15.55 -5.84
N ALA A 43 -17.67 -15.79 -5.99
CA ALA A 43 -18.59 -16.06 -4.90
C ALA A 43 -18.86 -17.56 -4.76
N SER A 44 -19.41 -17.99 -3.62
CA SER A 44 -19.78 -19.37 -3.33
C SER A 44 -18.66 -20.40 -3.57
N VAL A 45 -17.41 -19.98 -3.33
CA VAL A 45 -16.21 -20.82 -3.55
C VAL A 45 -16.02 -21.78 -2.37
N LEU A 46 -15.94 -23.08 -2.67
CA LEU A 46 -15.61 -24.08 -1.67
C LEU A 46 -14.10 -24.06 -1.33
N PRO A 47 -13.69 -24.54 -0.15
CA PRO A 47 -12.28 -24.55 0.25
C PRO A 47 -11.35 -25.23 -0.77
N GLN A 48 -11.76 -26.36 -1.34
CA GLN A 48 -11.01 -27.09 -2.36
C GLN A 48 -10.86 -26.32 -3.68
N ASP A 49 -11.87 -25.52 -4.04
CA ASP A 49 -11.87 -24.77 -5.29
C ASP A 49 -10.91 -23.55 -5.21
N LYS A 50 -10.65 -23.04 -4.01
CA LYS A 50 -9.64 -21.98 -3.81
C LYS A 50 -8.24 -22.45 -4.21
N ALA A 51 -7.85 -23.67 -3.85
CA ALA A 51 -6.56 -24.25 -4.24
C ALA A 51 -6.49 -24.49 -5.76
N ALA A 52 -7.58 -24.97 -6.37
CA ALA A 52 -7.67 -25.15 -7.81
C ALA A 52 -7.58 -23.81 -8.56
N PHE A 53 -8.17 -22.74 -8.02
CA PHE A 53 -8.06 -21.40 -8.57
C PHE A 53 -6.60 -20.89 -8.56
N VAL A 54 -5.89 -21.05 -7.45
CA VAL A 54 -4.46 -20.73 -7.34
C VAL A 54 -3.65 -21.47 -8.39
N SER A 55 -3.85 -22.80 -8.49
CA SER A 55 -3.15 -23.66 -9.47
C SER A 55 -3.40 -23.23 -10.91
N ARG A 56 -4.62 -22.78 -11.23
CA ARG A 56 -4.97 -22.28 -12.57
C ARG A 56 -4.17 -21.01 -12.91
N LEU A 57 -4.12 -20.03 -12.00
CA LEU A 57 -3.35 -18.81 -12.21
C LEU A 57 -1.84 -19.10 -12.37
N GLN A 58 -1.33 -20.07 -11.60
CA GLN A 58 0.06 -20.50 -11.72
C GLN A 58 0.34 -21.18 -13.07
N ALA A 59 -0.61 -21.97 -13.58
CA ALA A 59 -0.51 -22.59 -14.91
C ALA A 59 -0.49 -21.56 -16.05
N GLU A 60 -1.11 -20.37 -15.83
CA GLU A 60 -1.03 -19.22 -16.72
C GLU A 60 0.32 -18.46 -16.64
N GLY A 61 1.26 -18.94 -15.82
CA GLY A 61 2.57 -18.33 -15.61
C GLY A 61 2.59 -17.18 -14.61
N ARG A 62 1.51 -16.96 -13.88
CA ARG A 62 1.41 -15.91 -12.86
C ARG A 62 2.05 -16.35 -11.54
N LYS A 63 2.65 -15.41 -10.82
CA LYS A 63 3.07 -15.60 -9.44
C LYS A 63 1.94 -15.22 -8.51
N VAL A 64 1.48 -16.17 -7.69
CA VAL A 64 0.29 -16.03 -6.87
C VAL A 64 0.64 -15.91 -5.39
N ALA A 65 0.18 -14.84 -4.76
CA ALA A 65 0.15 -14.71 -3.32
C ALA A 65 -1.26 -15.03 -2.80
N MET A 66 -1.39 -15.97 -1.87
CA MET A 66 -2.64 -16.27 -1.19
C MET A 66 -2.63 -15.67 0.20
N VAL A 67 -3.70 -14.96 0.53
CA VAL A 67 -3.93 -14.36 1.85
C VAL A 67 -5.16 -15.02 2.46
N GLY A 68 -5.03 -15.54 3.66
CA GLY A 68 -6.13 -16.19 4.38
C GLY A 68 -5.94 -16.12 5.89
N ASP A 69 -7.00 -16.38 6.63
CA ASP A 69 -7.01 -16.33 8.10
C ASP A 69 -7.49 -17.65 8.75
N GLY A 70 -7.97 -18.59 7.94
CA GLY A 70 -8.67 -19.77 8.41
C GLY A 70 -8.12 -21.11 7.96
N ILE A 71 -8.61 -22.16 8.64
CA ILE A 71 -8.34 -23.57 8.30
C ILE A 71 -8.78 -23.88 6.88
N ASN A 72 -9.88 -23.27 6.43
CA ASN A 72 -10.45 -23.45 5.11
C ASN A 72 -9.58 -22.98 3.95
N ASP A 73 -8.56 -22.16 4.24
CA ASP A 73 -7.64 -21.61 3.26
C ASP A 73 -6.30 -22.37 3.20
N SER A 74 -6.07 -23.31 4.11
CA SER A 74 -4.79 -24.02 4.27
C SER A 74 -4.31 -24.69 2.97
N ALA A 75 -5.20 -25.33 2.22
CA ALA A 75 -4.86 -25.95 0.94
C ALA A 75 -4.44 -24.92 -0.12
N ALA A 76 -5.13 -23.78 -0.19
CA ALA A 76 -4.79 -22.70 -1.11
C ALA A 76 -3.53 -21.95 -0.69
N LEU A 77 -3.32 -21.78 0.63
CA LEU A 77 -2.06 -21.24 1.18
C LEU A 77 -0.87 -22.13 0.85
N ALA A 78 -1.00 -23.46 1.02
CA ALA A 78 0.05 -24.42 0.67
C ALA A 78 0.42 -24.39 -0.81
N GLN A 79 -0.57 -24.20 -1.70
CA GLN A 79 -0.40 -24.19 -3.15
C GLN A 79 0.29 -22.91 -3.65
N ALA A 80 0.07 -21.77 -3.00
CA ALA A 80 0.53 -20.47 -3.47
C ALA A 80 2.07 -20.31 -3.48
N ASP A 81 2.59 -19.49 -4.41
CA ASP A 81 4.02 -19.10 -4.43
C ASP A 81 4.40 -18.34 -3.16
N LEU A 82 3.50 -17.47 -2.67
CA LEU A 82 3.60 -16.80 -1.38
C LEU A 82 2.30 -17.00 -0.61
N SER A 83 2.39 -17.52 0.59
CA SER A 83 1.26 -17.69 1.51
C SER A 83 1.38 -16.73 2.68
N ILE A 84 0.29 -16.02 2.98
CA ILE A 84 0.22 -15.01 4.05
C ILE A 84 -0.95 -15.36 4.97
N ALA A 85 -0.66 -15.75 6.20
CA ALA A 85 -1.66 -15.91 7.24
C ALA A 85 -1.87 -14.57 7.97
N MET A 86 -3.13 -14.20 8.22
CA MET A 86 -3.49 -12.92 8.84
C MET A 86 -4.27 -13.08 10.15
N GLY A 87 -4.06 -12.10 11.04
CA GLY A 87 -4.77 -12.01 12.31
C GLY A 87 -4.38 -13.10 13.29
N GLY A 88 -5.31 -13.49 14.15
CA GLY A 88 -5.19 -14.69 14.97
C GLY A 88 -5.60 -15.94 14.21
N GLY A 89 -5.08 -16.12 13.00
CA GLY A 89 -5.35 -17.28 12.15
C GLY A 89 -5.16 -18.58 12.92
N SER A 90 -5.84 -19.65 12.48
CA SER A 90 -5.66 -20.96 13.12
C SER A 90 -4.19 -21.37 13.09
N ASP A 91 -3.74 -22.10 14.08
CA ASP A 91 -2.36 -22.63 14.15
C ASP A 91 -1.99 -23.32 12.83
N ILE A 92 -2.94 -24.04 12.22
CA ILE A 92 -2.75 -24.73 10.93
C ILE A 92 -2.45 -23.73 9.80
N ALA A 93 -3.13 -22.60 9.75
CA ALA A 93 -2.87 -21.58 8.72
C ALA A 93 -1.50 -20.94 8.93
N MET A 94 -1.10 -20.72 10.18
CA MET A 94 0.22 -20.18 10.51
C MET A 94 1.36 -21.16 10.20
N ASP A 95 1.17 -22.45 10.42
CA ASP A 95 2.15 -23.49 10.12
C ASP A 95 2.41 -23.66 8.61
N VAL A 96 1.38 -23.43 7.78
CA VAL A 96 1.47 -23.56 6.32
C VAL A 96 1.96 -22.28 5.66
N ALA A 97 1.72 -21.12 6.28
CA ALA A 97 2.04 -19.83 5.69
C ALA A 97 3.54 -19.53 5.72
N LYS A 98 4.06 -19.02 4.59
CA LYS A 98 5.45 -18.55 4.49
C LYS A 98 5.64 -17.19 5.20
N MET A 99 4.56 -16.46 5.44
CA MET A 99 4.54 -15.18 6.14
C MET A 99 3.31 -15.13 7.05
N THR A 100 3.50 -14.69 8.30
CA THR A 100 2.40 -14.47 9.23
C THR A 100 2.34 -13.00 9.63
N ILE A 101 1.17 -12.39 9.45
CA ILE A 101 0.88 -11.02 9.86
C ILE A 101 -0.09 -11.08 11.04
N ILE A 102 0.37 -10.76 12.24
CA ILE A 102 -0.41 -10.87 13.49
C ILE A 102 -1.63 -9.92 13.51
N SER A 103 -1.62 -8.89 12.68
CA SER A 103 -2.73 -7.94 12.55
C SER A 103 -3.79 -8.42 11.56
N SER A 104 -5.06 -8.07 11.82
CA SER A 104 -6.16 -8.24 10.84
C SER A 104 -6.27 -7.04 9.87
N ASP A 105 -5.33 -6.13 9.90
CA ASP A 105 -5.29 -4.96 9.02
C ASP A 105 -4.60 -5.32 7.69
N LEU A 106 -5.36 -5.28 6.60
CA LEU A 106 -4.89 -5.61 5.26
C LEU A 106 -3.80 -4.65 4.74
N THR A 107 -3.69 -3.42 5.27
CA THR A 107 -2.63 -2.48 4.88
C THR A 107 -1.24 -3.00 5.23
N LYS A 108 -1.14 -3.97 6.13
CA LYS A 108 0.13 -4.62 6.46
C LYS A 108 0.67 -5.51 5.34
N ILE A 109 -0.15 -5.91 4.37
CA ILE A 109 0.29 -6.71 3.23
C ILE A 109 1.18 -5.88 2.29
N PRO A 110 0.73 -4.74 1.73
CA PRO A 110 1.60 -3.89 0.90
C PRO A 110 2.85 -3.41 1.67
N GLU A 111 2.74 -3.08 2.96
CA GLU A 111 3.90 -2.75 3.79
C GLU A 111 4.92 -3.90 3.85
N ALA A 112 4.48 -5.13 4.09
CA ALA A 112 5.34 -6.31 4.15
C ALA A 112 6.01 -6.61 2.79
N LEU A 113 5.29 -6.46 1.69
CA LEU A 113 5.83 -6.62 0.34
C LEU A 113 6.87 -5.53 0.02
N CYS A 114 6.63 -4.29 0.41
CA CYS A 114 7.58 -3.20 0.27
C CYS A 114 8.86 -3.48 1.07
N LEU A 115 8.73 -3.88 2.33
CA LEU A 115 9.88 -4.26 3.17
C LEU A 115 10.69 -5.40 2.56
N SER A 116 10.02 -6.43 2.03
CA SER A 116 10.67 -7.55 1.36
C SER A 116 11.50 -7.07 0.15
N ARG A 117 10.94 -6.22 -0.71
CA ARG A 117 11.65 -5.64 -1.85
C ARG A 117 12.88 -4.83 -1.43
N LEU A 118 12.73 -3.98 -0.40
CA LEU A 118 13.84 -3.18 0.14
C LEU A 118 14.94 -4.09 0.72
N THR A 119 14.57 -5.15 1.42
CA THR A 119 15.51 -6.11 1.98
C THR A 119 16.32 -6.81 0.89
N VAL A 120 15.64 -7.33 -0.14
CA VAL A 120 16.31 -7.99 -1.28
C VAL A 120 17.25 -7.01 -2.01
N ARG A 121 16.82 -5.76 -2.20
CA ARG A 121 17.68 -4.71 -2.79
C ARG A 121 18.92 -4.47 -1.95
N THR A 122 18.78 -4.36 -0.64
CA THR A 122 19.90 -4.17 0.29
C THR A 122 20.86 -5.37 0.27
N ILE A 123 20.33 -6.60 0.24
CA ILE A 123 21.16 -7.81 0.10
C ILE A 123 21.96 -7.78 -1.20
N ARG A 124 21.33 -7.45 -2.33
CA ARG A 124 22.04 -7.34 -3.63
C ARG A 124 23.13 -6.27 -3.61
N GLN A 125 22.85 -5.12 -2.99
CA GLN A 125 23.87 -4.06 -2.81
C GLN A 125 25.03 -4.53 -1.95
N ASN A 126 24.76 -5.21 -0.84
CA ASN A 126 25.79 -5.72 0.05
C ASN A 126 26.67 -6.76 -0.65
N LEU A 127 26.06 -7.69 -1.40
CA LEU A 127 26.79 -8.66 -2.20
C LEU A 127 27.65 -7.98 -3.27
N PHE A 128 27.11 -7.00 -4.00
CA PHE A 128 27.86 -6.24 -4.99
C PHE A 128 29.12 -5.62 -4.38
N TRP A 129 29.01 -4.90 -3.27
CA TRP A 129 30.13 -4.29 -2.61
C TRP A 129 31.13 -5.33 -2.10
N ALA A 130 30.66 -6.42 -1.48
CA ALA A 130 31.54 -7.48 -1.02
C ALA A 130 32.35 -8.11 -2.18
N PHE A 131 31.72 -8.33 -3.35
CA PHE A 131 32.40 -8.86 -4.51
C PHE A 131 33.38 -7.88 -5.14
N ILE A 132 33.01 -6.60 -5.28
CA ILE A 132 33.88 -5.61 -5.93
C ILE A 132 35.20 -5.41 -5.17
N TYR A 133 35.17 -5.41 -3.83
CA TYR A 133 36.38 -5.35 -3.01
C TYR A 133 37.31 -6.55 -3.28
N ASN A 134 36.76 -7.73 -3.45
CA ASN A 134 37.54 -8.92 -3.75
C ASN A 134 38.04 -8.94 -5.20
N ILE A 135 37.21 -8.58 -6.18
CA ILE A 135 37.58 -8.55 -7.61
C ILE A 135 38.73 -7.58 -7.85
N ILE A 136 38.77 -6.45 -7.14
CA ILE A 136 39.84 -5.46 -7.26
C ILE A 136 41.02 -5.85 -6.35
N GLY A 137 40.75 -6.24 -5.11
CA GLY A 137 41.79 -6.46 -4.11
C GLY A 137 42.65 -7.69 -4.36
N VAL A 138 42.05 -8.81 -4.83
CA VAL A 138 42.80 -10.08 -5.05
C VAL A 138 43.84 -9.94 -6.17
N PRO A 139 43.54 -9.38 -7.37
CA PRO A 139 44.56 -9.19 -8.40
C PRO A 139 45.70 -8.25 -7.98
N ILE A 140 45.36 -7.17 -7.25
CA ILE A 140 46.37 -6.23 -6.76
C ILE A 140 47.25 -6.89 -5.71
N ALA A 141 46.68 -7.69 -4.81
CA ALA A 141 47.41 -8.47 -3.82
C ALA A 141 48.30 -9.57 -4.47
N ALA A 142 47.86 -10.16 -5.57
CA ALA A 142 48.61 -11.08 -6.37
C ALA A 142 49.76 -10.43 -7.17
N GLY A 143 49.93 -9.12 -7.10
CA GLY A 143 51.05 -8.39 -7.71
C GLY A 143 50.82 -8.06 -9.19
N ILE A 144 49.59 -7.95 -9.69
CA ILE A 144 49.29 -7.61 -11.11
C ILE A 144 49.91 -6.24 -11.50
N LEU A 145 50.10 -5.33 -10.54
CA LEU A 145 50.69 -4.02 -10.75
C LEU A 145 52.24 -4.05 -10.65
N TYR A 146 52.84 -5.12 -10.12
CA TYR A 146 54.27 -5.21 -9.90
C TYR A 146 55.11 -5.02 -11.17
N PRO A 147 54.81 -5.67 -12.31
CA PRO A 147 55.57 -5.50 -13.54
C PRO A 147 55.43 -4.13 -14.18
N ILE A 148 54.41 -3.33 -13.81
CA ILE A 148 54.14 -2.02 -14.38
C ILE A 148 54.80 -0.89 -13.57
N ASN A 149 54.73 -0.94 -12.26
CA ASN A 149 55.17 0.14 -11.37
C ASN A 149 55.89 -0.34 -10.11
N GLY A 150 56.21 -1.61 -9.98
CA GLY A 150 56.89 -2.20 -8.82
C GLY A 150 56.02 -2.20 -7.53
N PHE A 151 54.68 -1.94 -7.66
CA PHE A 151 53.80 -1.89 -6.49
C PHE A 151 53.40 -3.26 -6.01
N LEU A 152 53.66 -3.53 -4.74
CA LEU A 152 53.14 -4.72 -4.01
C LEU A 152 52.21 -4.20 -2.91
N LEU A 153 51.04 -4.85 -2.80
CA LEU A 153 50.07 -4.51 -1.79
C LEU A 153 50.61 -4.81 -0.39
N ASN A 154 50.69 -3.76 0.45
CA ASN A 154 51.05 -3.95 1.84
C ASN A 154 49.94 -4.72 2.58
N PRO A 155 50.25 -5.77 3.37
CA PRO A 155 49.26 -6.52 4.15
C PRO A 155 48.38 -5.66 5.04
N MET A 156 48.88 -4.56 5.58
CA MET A 156 48.09 -3.62 6.37
C MET A 156 46.99 -2.94 5.55
N ILE A 157 47.29 -2.55 4.30
CA ILE A 157 46.32 -1.95 3.38
C ILE A 157 45.26 -2.96 3.00
N ALA A 158 45.65 -4.21 2.74
CA ALA A 158 44.73 -5.29 2.48
C ALA A 158 43.75 -5.53 3.66
N GLY A 159 44.29 -5.58 4.88
CA GLY A 159 43.50 -5.71 6.10
C GLY A 159 42.51 -4.56 6.32
N ALA A 160 42.98 -3.33 6.09
CA ALA A 160 42.13 -2.14 6.16
C ALA A 160 40.99 -2.18 5.13
N ALA A 161 41.28 -2.56 3.88
CA ALA A 161 40.25 -2.68 2.84
C ALA A 161 39.18 -3.73 3.20
N MET A 162 39.56 -4.86 3.78
CA MET A 162 38.63 -5.88 4.27
C MET A 162 37.77 -5.37 5.43
N ALA A 163 38.34 -4.61 6.37
CA ALA A 163 37.61 -3.97 7.47
C ALA A 163 36.58 -2.96 6.94
N PHE A 164 36.97 -2.10 5.98
CA PHE A 164 36.07 -1.16 5.34
C PHE A 164 34.92 -1.86 4.59
N SER A 165 35.18 -2.98 3.92
CA SER A 165 34.13 -3.77 3.28
C SER A 165 33.08 -4.22 4.30
N SER A 166 33.52 -4.77 5.42
CA SER A 166 32.62 -5.21 6.50
C SER A 166 31.80 -4.05 7.09
N VAL A 167 32.46 -2.93 7.36
CA VAL A 167 31.77 -1.71 7.86
C VAL A 167 30.73 -1.20 6.85
N SER A 168 31.04 -1.21 5.55
CA SER A 168 30.11 -0.79 4.50
C SER A 168 28.85 -1.66 4.47
N VAL A 169 28.99 -2.98 4.55
CA VAL A 169 27.87 -3.94 4.56
C VAL A 169 26.99 -3.73 5.80
N VAL A 170 27.62 -3.62 6.97
CA VAL A 170 26.89 -3.40 8.24
C VAL A 170 26.17 -2.05 8.21
N SER A 171 26.83 -0.99 7.79
CA SER A 171 26.24 0.34 7.71
C SER A 171 25.05 0.38 6.75
N ASN A 172 25.17 -0.24 5.56
CA ASN A 172 24.06 -0.32 4.60
C ASN A 172 22.89 -1.13 5.14
N SER A 173 23.16 -2.21 5.88
CA SER A 173 22.11 -3.03 6.54
C SER A 173 21.42 -2.26 7.67
N LEU A 174 22.16 -1.46 8.45
CA LEU A 174 21.58 -0.61 9.50
C LEU A 174 20.73 0.53 8.92
N LEU A 175 21.09 1.06 7.76
CA LEU A 175 20.30 2.07 7.05
C LEU A 175 18.93 1.56 6.64
N LEU A 176 18.77 0.24 6.38
CA LEU A 176 17.46 -0.36 6.12
C LEU A 176 16.50 -0.15 7.30
N LYS A 177 16.98 -0.25 8.54
CA LYS A 177 16.18 0.00 9.76
C LYS A 177 15.67 1.45 9.87
N ARG A 178 16.38 2.41 9.25
CA ARG A 178 16.01 3.84 9.24
C ARG A 178 15.04 4.20 8.11
N LYS A 179 14.92 3.37 7.08
CA LYS A 179 13.93 3.58 6.03
C LYS A 179 12.55 3.35 6.63
N ARG A 180 11.78 4.42 6.75
CA ARG A 180 10.40 4.36 7.22
C ARG A 180 9.58 3.57 6.20
N ILE A 181 9.00 2.48 6.65
CA ILE A 181 8.07 1.66 5.85
C ILE A 181 6.75 2.42 5.64
N HIS A 182 6.52 3.50 6.42
CA HIS A 182 5.28 4.30 6.46
C HIS A 182 5.25 5.51 5.52
N GLU A 183 6.33 5.84 4.89
CA GLU A 183 6.26 6.74 3.76
C GLU A 183 6.04 5.82 2.54
N GLY A 184 4.77 5.55 2.23
CA GLY A 184 4.40 5.44 0.84
C GLY A 184 5.08 6.65 0.20
N GLU A 185 6.15 6.40 -0.56
CA GLU A 185 6.75 7.44 -1.37
C GLU A 185 5.57 8.12 -2.06
N GLU A 186 5.35 9.38 -1.76
CA GLU A 186 4.83 10.27 -2.77
C GLU A 186 5.74 10.05 -3.97
N ASN A 187 5.32 9.13 -4.82
CA ASN A 187 5.86 9.00 -6.16
C ASN A 187 5.47 10.31 -6.85
N LYS A 188 6.35 11.31 -6.78
CA LYS A 188 6.19 12.61 -7.43
C LYS A 188 6.10 12.51 -8.96
N ASP A 189 6.12 11.29 -9.52
CA ASP A 189 6.18 11.08 -10.97
C ASP A 189 5.10 10.12 -11.51
N VAL A 190 4.07 9.78 -10.71
CA VAL A 190 2.86 9.18 -11.24
C VAL A 190 1.71 10.11 -10.88
N GLU A 191 1.41 11.04 -11.78
CA GLU A 191 0.11 11.71 -11.76
C GLU A 191 -0.97 10.62 -11.70
N PRO A 192 -1.84 10.63 -10.66
CA PRO A 192 -3.03 9.80 -10.70
C PRO A 192 -3.84 10.21 -11.93
N PRO A 193 -4.57 9.30 -12.58
CA PRO A 193 -5.49 9.69 -13.63
C PRO A 193 -6.38 10.79 -13.05
N THR A 194 -6.28 11.97 -13.63
CA THR A 194 -6.92 13.19 -13.17
C THR A 194 -8.43 13.06 -13.38
N GLU A 195 -9.12 12.45 -12.43
CA GLU A 195 -10.46 12.93 -12.11
C GLU A 195 -10.24 14.19 -11.29
N THR A 196 -10.44 15.32 -11.93
CA THR A 196 -10.29 16.63 -11.33
C THR A 196 -11.41 16.80 -10.29
N ILE A 197 -11.20 16.30 -9.08
CA ILE A 197 -12.08 16.62 -7.94
C ILE A 197 -11.80 18.10 -7.65
N MET A 198 -12.68 18.97 -8.15
CA MET A 198 -12.62 20.38 -7.82
C MET A 198 -13.04 20.56 -6.37
N LYS A 199 -12.12 21.05 -5.54
CA LYS A 199 -12.41 21.44 -4.14
C LYS A 199 -12.59 22.94 -4.08
N LYS A 200 -13.68 23.38 -3.44
CA LYS A 200 -13.93 24.77 -3.12
C LYS A 200 -14.30 24.95 -1.66
N GLU A 201 -13.84 26.04 -1.09
CA GLU A 201 -14.13 26.40 0.30
C GLU A 201 -15.11 27.59 0.31
N PHE A 202 -16.15 27.47 1.13
CA PHE A 202 -17.16 28.48 1.32
C PHE A 202 -17.26 28.82 2.80
N LYS A 203 -17.23 30.11 3.12
CA LYS A 203 -17.48 30.55 4.48
C LYS A 203 -18.95 30.41 4.80
N VAL A 204 -19.31 29.84 5.94
CA VAL A 204 -20.69 29.62 6.36
C VAL A 204 -21.05 30.59 7.48
N GLU A 205 -21.98 31.51 7.24
CA GLU A 205 -22.47 32.42 8.26
C GLU A 205 -23.77 31.90 8.90
N GLY A 206 -23.94 32.17 10.20
CA GLY A 206 -25.14 31.80 10.97
C GLY A 206 -24.99 30.53 11.82
N MET A 207 -23.86 29.80 11.72
CA MET A 207 -23.62 28.61 12.57
C MET A 207 -23.16 29.03 13.99
N MET A 208 -23.86 28.56 15.02
CA MET A 208 -23.50 28.82 16.43
C MET A 208 -23.11 27.56 17.22
N CYS A 209 -23.40 26.39 16.71
CA CYS A 209 -23.19 25.15 17.45
C CYS A 209 -22.95 23.94 16.52
N ASN A 210 -22.49 22.80 17.09
CA ASN A 210 -22.27 21.59 16.33
C ASN A 210 -23.51 21.03 15.63
N HIS A 211 -24.69 21.29 16.17
CA HIS A 211 -25.95 20.88 15.54
C HIS A 211 -26.18 21.64 14.22
N CYS A 212 -25.95 22.97 14.23
CA CYS A 212 -26.02 23.79 13.03
C CYS A 212 -25.01 23.29 11.94
N ARG A 213 -23.77 22.99 12.35
CA ARG A 213 -22.74 22.42 11.47
C ARG A 213 -23.23 21.15 10.79
N MET A 214 -23.75 20.19 11.56
CA MET A 214 -24.24 18.91 11.04
C MET A 214 -25.42 19.08 10.07
N HIS A 215 -26.29 20.05 10.28
CA HIS A 215 -27.40 20.32 9.37
C HIS A 215 -26.92 20.87 8.03
N VAL A 216 -25.99 21.82 8.04
CA VAL A 216 -25.40 22.35 6.80
C VAL A 216 -24.62 21.26 6.05
N GLU A 217 -23.83 20.47 6.75
CA GLU A 217 -23.07 19.36 6.17
C GLU A 217 -23.98 18.30 5.54
N LYS A 218 -25.08 17.95 6.22
CA LYS A 218 -26.08 17.00 5.71
C LYS A 218 -26.80 17.56 4.49
N ALA A 219 -27.18 18.84 4.50
CA ALA A 219 -27.84 19.48 3.39
C ALA A 219 -26.97 19.53 2.12
N LEU A 220 -25.69 19.84 2.26
CA LEU A 220 -24.74 19.81 1.13
C LEU A 220 -24.52 18.39 0.61
N ASN A 221 -24.39 17.39 1.50
CA ASN A 221 -24.21 15.98 1.13
C ASN A 221 -25.49 15.31 0.62
N SER A 222 -26.65 15.97 0.64
CA SER A 222 -27.89 15.47 0.00
C SER A 222 -27.88 15.63 -1.51
N MET A 223 -26.96 16.45 -2.04
CA MET A 223 -26.83 16.68 -3.49
C MET A 223 -25.97 15.60 -4.13
N GLU A 224 -26.43 15.06 -5.25
CA GLU A 224 -25.72 14.05 -6.02
C GLU A 224 -24.41 14.63 -6.61
N GLY A 225 -23.31 13.90 -6.44
CA GLY A 225 -21.98 14.33 -6.91
C GLY A 225 -21.27 15.36 -6.01
N ILE A 226 -21.75 15.59 -4.79
CA ILE A 226 -21.11 16.50 -3.81
C ILE A 226 -20.72 15.72 -2.55
N HIS A 227 -19.49 15.96 -2.11
CA HIS A 227 -19.02 15.58 -0.78
C HIS A 227 -18.56 16.84 -0.04
N ALA A 228 -19.26 17.19 1.04
CA ALA A 228 -18.97 18.39 1.81
C ALA A 228 -18.59 18.05 3.25
N THR A 229 -17.57 18.71 3.74
CA THR A 229 -17.16 18.70 5.14
C THR A 229 -17.26 20.11 5.72
N VAL A 230 -17.96 20.28 6.84
CA VAL A 230 -18.17 21.58 7.45
C VAL A 230 -17.47 21.67 8.80
N THR A 231 -16.71 22.74 9.01
CA THR A 231 -16.05 23.07 10.30
C THR A 231 -16.76 24.23 10.99
N LEU A 232 -16.67 24.30 12.31
CA LEU A 232 -17.31 25.35 13.12
C LEU A 232 -16.33 26.47 13.47
N ASP A 233 -15.05 26.16 13.63
CA ASP A 233 -13.99 27.10 13.95
C ASP A 233 -12.72 26.75 13.14
N PRO A 234 -12.42 27.44 12.04
CA PRO A 234 -13.25 28.49 11.40
C PRO A 234 -14.52 27.93 10.75
N PRO A 235 -15.58 28.76 10.60
CA PRO A 235 -16.86 28.34 10.01
C PRO A 235 -16.76 28.26 8.48
N VAL A 236 -16.28 27.10 7.99
CA VAL A 236 -16.00 26.84 6.56
C VAL A 236 -16.62 25.51 6.13
N ALA A 237 -17.22 25.49 4.94
CA ALA A 237 -17.64 24.30 4.23
C ALA A 237 -16.67 24.04 3.07
N THR A 238 -15.94 22.93 3.13
CA THR A 238 -15.12 22.42 2.03
C THR A 238 -15.98 21.48 1.19
N VAL A 239 -16.19 21.82 -0.06
CA VAL A 239 -17.06 21.08 -0.99
C VAL A 239 -16.22 20.48 -2.11
N GLU A 240 -16.32 19.17 -2.26
CA GLU A 240 -15.68 18.38 -3.33
C GLU A 240 -16.73 18.00 -4.37
N PHE A 241 -16.43 18.28 -5.64
CA PHE A 241 -17.33 18.01 -6.77
C PHE A 241 -16.80 16.81 -7.57
N SER A 242 -17.59 15.74 -7.66
CA SER A 242 -17.26 14.56 -8.46
C SER A 242 -17.93 14.52 -9.84
N ASP A 243 -18.96 15.33 -10.07
CA ASP A 243 -19.74 15.30 -11.32
C ASP A 243 -20.02 16.72 -11.85
N GLY A 244 -18.94 17.52 -12.01
CA GLY A 244 -19.03 18.91 -12.48
C GLY A 244 -19.25 19.92 -11.36
N GLU A 245 -18.76 21.12 -11.58
CA GLU A 245 -18.86 22.23 -10.62
C GLU A 245 -20.29 22.74 -10.50
N LYS A 246 -20.82 22.79 -9.26
CA LYS A 246 -22.09 23.44 -8.95
C LYS A 246 -21.87 24.91 -8.59
N THR A 247 -22.82 25.76 -8.94
CA THR A 247 -22.74 27.18 -8.62
C THR A 247 -23.04 27.46 -7.16
N LEU A 248 -22.51 28.58 -6.62
CA LEU A 248 -22.80 29.02 -5.25
C LEU A 248 -24.30 29.17 -5.00
N GLU A 249 -25.06 29.63 -6.02
CA GLU A 249 -26.52 29.80 -5.93
C GLU A 249 -27.26 28.46 -5.77
N GLU A 250 -26.80 27.40 -6.42
CA GLU A 250 -27.38 26.06 -6.30
C GLU A 250 -27.12 25.47 -4.91
N LEU A 251 -25.89 25.59 -4.41
CA LEU A 251 -25.53 25.16 -3.06
C LEU A 251 -26.33 25.93 -2.00
N GLN A 252 -26.46 27.27 -2.15
CA GLN A 252 -27.19 28.12 -1.24
C GLN A 252 -28.68 27.74 -1.19
N LYS A 253 -29.31 27.44 -2.33
CA LYS A 253 -30.72 27.03 -2.38
C LYS A 253 -30.98 25.76 -1.57
N VAL A 254 -30.09 24.78 -1.64
CA VAL A 254 -30.22 23.50 -0.91
C VAL A 254 -30.00 23.74 0.58
N VAL A 255 -28.99 24.51 0.96
CA VAL A 255 -28.73 24.85 2.36
C VAL A 255 -29.91 25.57 2.98
N THR A 256 -30.49 26.59 2.30
CA THR A 256 -31.65 27.33 2.78
C THR A 256 -32.88 26.44 2.89
N LYS A 257 -33.07 25.48 1.96
CA LYS A 257 -34.24 24.60 1.95
C LYS A 257 -34.19 23.52 3.03
N GLU A 258 -33.02 22.94 3.26
CA GLU A 258 -32.88 21.73 4.10
C GLU A 258 -32.25 22.03 5.47
N ALA A 259 -31.39 23.03 5.59
CA ALA A 259 -30.73 23.36 6.84
C ALA A 259 -31.26 24.60 7.53
N GLY A 260 -31.85 25.56 6.79
CA GLY A 260 -32.40 26.82 7.33
C GLY A 260 -31.61 28.04 6.88
N ASP A 261 -31.73 29.15 7.63
CA ASP A 261 -31.18 30.48 7.27
C ASP A 261 -29.66 30.58 7.49
N TYR A 262 -28.88 29.71 6.80
CA TYR A 262 -27.42 29.80 6.75
C TYR A 262 -26.99 30.38 5.39
N THR A 263 -25.95 31.22 5.39
CA THR A 263 -25.44 31.85 4.18
C THR A 263 -24.07 31.38 3.83
N LEU A 264 -23.91 30.88 2.58
CA LEU A 264 -22.60 30.51 2.00
C LEU A 264 -22.01 31.75 1.32
N LYS A 265 -20.73 32.02 1.58
CA LYS A 265 -19.93 33.06 0.91
C LYS A 265 -18.66 32.44 0.31
N ALA A 266 -18.34 32.87 -0.91
CA ALA A 266 -17.13 32.44 -1.61
C ALA A 266 -15.87 33.07 -1.00
#